data_3ca6e8eb3a74d2777fcb1333c5808dcf
#
_entry.id   3ca6e8eb3a74d2777fcb1333c5808dcf
#
_cell.length_a   1.000
_cell.length_b   1.000
_cell.length_c   1.000
_cell.angle_alpha   90.00
_cell.angle_beta   90.00
_cell.angle_gamma   90.00
#
_symmetry.space_group_name_H-M   'P 1'
#
loop_
_entity.id
_entity.type
_entity.pdbx_description
1 polymer ?
#
loop_
_entity_poly.entity_id
_entity_poly.type
_entity_poly.pdbx_seq_one_letter_code
_entity_poly.pdbx_strand_id
1 'polypeptide(L)'
;MPSGKPTLRDVAKAAGFSPMTASNALHGKPGVKDSTRAKVLAVAEKLDYRINLTASMLKSGRSNIIHIIVNEFDSPFYSKLVESLVTETTARGLTPFVEQTRYSPDAAKHALANNPFSGQLFDGEIIHASGLNAGVPLSAINHGRPLVLIDACEETPTFDTVNFPNEDGARAAVQHLIECGCHRIAIVGDGYSPRTELAHVESSSGLRLRGASGALLDAGLPYDESTNFIGYGSVS
;
A
#
# COMPACT_ATOMS: atom_id res chain seq x y z
N MET A 1 -42.03 22.13 -7.16
CA MET A 1 -41.00 21.40 -6.40
C MET A 1 -39.67 21.67 -7.09
N PRO A 2 -38.65 22.25 -6.45
CA PRO A 2 -37.32 22.38 -7.10
C PRO A 2 -36.73 21.00 -7.24
N SER A 3 -36.50 20.56 -8.48
CA SER A 3 -36.04 19.22 -8.86
C SER A 3 -34.51 19.05 -8.80
N GLY A 4 -33.87 19.62 -7.80
CA GLY A 4 -32.42 19.52 -7.63
C GLY A 4 -32.06 18.79 -6.32
N LYS A 5 -30.96 18.02 -6.32
CA LYS A 5 -30.39 17.45 -5.07
C LYS A 5 -30.13 18.58 -4.08
N PRO A 6 -30.45 18.40 -2.77
CA PRO A 6 -30.22 19.41 -1.76
C PRO A 6 -28.76 19.83 -1.71
N THR A 7 -28.52 21.11 -1.50
CA THR A 7 -27.16 21.69 -1.45
C THR A 7 -26.77 22.02 -0.01
N LEU A 8 -25.49 22.26 0.24
CA LEU A 8 -25.00 22.75 1.53
C LEU A 8 -25.70 24.05 1.97
N ARG A 9 -26.07 24.91 1.00
CA ARG A 9 -26.81 26.14 1.28
C ARG A 9 -28.23 25.87 1.79
N ASP A 10 -28.89 24.84 1.29
CA ASP A 10 -30.22 24.44 1.74
C ASP A 10 -30.18 23.90 3.17
N VAL A 11 -29.18 23.06 3.48
CA VAL A 11 -28.93 22.58 4.86
C VAL A 11 -28.66 23.75 5.80
N ALA A 12 -27.78 24.66 5.43
CA ALA A 12 -27.42 25.84 6.23
C ALA A 12 -28.63 26.71 6.53
N LYS A 13 -29.44 27.00 5.48
CA LYS A 13 -30.67 27.78 5.60
C LYS A 13 -31.72 27.09 6.50
N ALA A 14 -31.94 25.80 6.31
CA ALA A 14 -32.91 25.02 7.10
C ALA A 14 -32.47 24.84 8.55
N ALA A 15 -31.15 24.73 8.82
CA ALA A 15 -30.59 24.65 10.17
C ALA A 15 -30.48 26.02 10.88
N GLY A 16 -30.63 27.13 10.13
CA GLY A 16 -30.48 28.50 10.67
C GLY A 16 -29.06 28.92 10.94
N PHE A 17 -28.12 28.45 10.16
CA PHE A 17 -26.67 28.76 10.30
C PHE A 17 -26.08 29.24 8.96
N SER A 18 -24.86 29.81 9.05
CA SER A 18 -24.11 30.14 7.85
C SER A 18 -23.64 28.88 7.11
N PRO A 19 -23.43 28.95 5.77
CA PRO A 19 -22.86 27.82 5.01
C PRO A 19 -21.51 27.34 5.57
N MET A 20 -20.70 28.24 6.12
CA MET A 20 -19.43 27.91 6.76
C MET A 20 -19.63 27.09 8.06
N THR A 21 -20.57 27.53 8.90
CA THR A 21 -20.93 26.82 10.13
C THR A 21 -21.49 25.43 9.84
N ALA A 22 -22.40 25.32 8.85
CA ALA A 22 -22.96 24.06 8.43
C ALA A 22 -21.88 23.11 7.86
N SER A 23 -20.98 23.63 7.02
CA SER A 23 -19.86 22.87 6.50
C SER A 23 -18.94 22.35 7.62
N ASN A 24 -18.57 23.21 8.56
CA ASN A 24 -17.70 22.81 9.67
C ASN A 24 -18.37 21.78 10.60
N ALA A 25 -19.68 21.91 10.82
CA ALA A 25 -20.46 20.93 11.58
C ALA A 25 -20.50 19.55 10.91
N LEU A 26 -20.76 19.51 9.59
CA LEU A 26 -20.83 18.28 8.81
C LEU A 26 -19.47 17.56 8.72
N HIS A 27 -18.37 18.32 8.67
CA HIS A 27 -17.00 17.76 8.61
C HIS A 27 -16.37 17.52 9.98
N GLY A 28 -17.12 17.66 11.08
CA GLY A 28 -16.58 17.40 12.42
C GLY A 28 -15.48 18.34 12.90
N LYS A 29 -15.32 19.51 12.25
CA LYS A 29 -14.23 20.44 12.57
C LYS A 29 -14.33 20.97 14.00
N PRO A 30 -13.20 21.22 14.71
CA PRO A 30 -13.20 21.86 16.01
C PRO A 30 -13.78 23.28 15.94
N GLY A 31 -14.30 23.79 17.07
CA GLY A 31 -14.88 25.14 17.14
C GLY A 31 -16.39 25.21 16.84
N VAL A 32 -17.04 24.10 16.54
CA VAL A 32 -18.52 24.01 16.43
C VAL A 32 -19.08 23.36 17.69
N LYS A 33 -20.01 24.04 18.37
CA LYS A 33 -20.71 23.51 19.56
C LYS A 33 -21.46 22.22 19.21
N ASP A 34 -21.47 21.24 20.11
CA ASP A 34 -22.13 19.95 19.89
C ASP A 34 -23.64 20.10 19.58
N SER A 35 -24.33 21.02 20.23
CA SER A 35 -25.74 21.34 19.95
C SER A 35 -25.94 21.86 18.51
N THR A 36 -25.02 22.68 18.01
CA THR A 36 -25.06 23.17 16.63
C THR A 36 -24.79 22.04 15.64
N ARG A 37 -23.80 21.18 15.94
CA ARG A 37 -23.47 20.01 15.13
C ARG A 37 -24.67 19.04 15.03
N ALA A 38 -25.26 18.70 16.17
CA ALA A 38 -26.43 17.82 16.21
C ALA A 38 -27.59 18.37 15.38
N LYS A 39 -27.87 19.68 15.47
CA LYS A 39 -28.93 20.33 14.70
C LYS A 39 -28.66 20.29 13.19
N VAL A 40 -27.42 20.55 12.76
CA VAL A 40 -27.04 20.53 11.34
C VAL A 40 -27.12 19.12 10.77
N LEU A 41 -26.63 18.11 11.53
CA LEU A 41 -26.70 16.70 11.10
C LEU A 41 -28.15 16.22 10.95
N ALA A 42 -29.04 16.53 11.91
CA ALA A 42 -30.44 16.18 11.83
C ALA A 42 -31.15 16.82 10.61
N VAL A 43 -30.82 18.07 10.29
CA VAL A 43 -31.36 18.75 9.10
C VAL A 43 -30.81 18.13 7.80
N ALA A 44 -29.52 17.79 7.77
CA ALA A 44 -28.90 17.14 6.62
C ALA A 44 -29.55 15.78 6.33
N GLU A 45 -29.77 14.98 7.36
CA GLU A 45 -30.49 13.70 7.28
C GLU A 45 -31.93 13.89 6.77
N LYS A 46 -32.68 14.83 7.33
CA LYS A 46 -34.07 15.13 6.93
C LYS A 46 -34.19 15.56 5.46
N LEU A 47 -33.14 16.23 4.93
CA LEU A 47 -33.08 16.68 3.54
C LEU A 47 -32.46 15.62 2.61
N ASP A 48 -32.04 14.46 3.09
CA ASP A 48 -31.22 13.49 2.36
C ASP A 48 -30.00 14.16 1.70
N TYR A 49 -29.41 15.14 2.43
CA TYR A 49 -28.21 15.80 1.95
C TYR A 49 -27.00 14.93 2.17
N ARG A 50 -26.24 14.69 1.11
CA ARG A 50 -24.96 14.03 1.18
C ARG A 50 -23.85 15.02 0.80
N ILE A 51 -22.75 14.98 1.54
CA ILE A 51 -21.59 15.83 1.24
C ILE A 51 -21.16 15.53 -0.20
N ASN A 52 -21.13 16.57 -1.02
CA ASN A 52 -20.56 16.46 -2.36
C ASN A 52 -19.03 16.45 -2.25
N LEU A 53 -18.44 15.26 -2.29
CA LEU A 53 -16.99 15.07 -2.19
C LEU A 53 -16.26 15.85 -3.28
N THR A 54 -16.76 15.85 -4.52
CA THR A 54 -16.15 16.59 -5.64
C THR A 54 -16.08 18.10 -5.36
N ALA A 55 -17.17 18.67 -4.83
CA ALA A 55 -17.19 20.10 -4.47
C ALA A 55 -16.26 20.40 -3.27
N SER A 56 -16.16 19.46 -2.33
CA SER A 56 -15.24 19.56 -1.19
C SER A 56 -13.78 19.49 -1.64
N MET A 57 -13.45 18.56 -2.54
CA MET A 57 -12.13 18.40 -3.14
C MET A 57 -11.70 19.66 -3.90
N LEU A 58 -12.58 20.21 -4.75
CA LEU A 58 -12.32 21.45 -5.48
C LEU A 58 -12.01 22.63 -4.56
N LYS A 59 -12.64 22.68 -3.38
CA LYS A 59 -12.43 23.76 -2.41
C LYS A 59 -11.18 23.57 -1.57
N SER A 60 -10.88 22.34 -1.16
CA SER A 60 -9.74 22.02 -0.28
C SER A 60 -8.45 21.70 -1.03
N GLY A 61 -8.54 21.34 -2.30
CA GLY A 61 -7.45 20.76 -3.08
C GLY A 61 -7.04 19.36 -2.59
N ARG A 62 -7.86 18.73 -1.72
CA ARG A 62 -7.60 17.40 -1.15
C ARG A 62 -8.83 16.53 -1.18
N SER A 63 -8.62 15.25 -1.50
CA SER A 63 -9.65 14.21 -1.45
C SER A 63 -9.74 13.52 -0.10
N ASN A 64 -8.64 13.47 0.62
CA ASN A 64 -8.40 12.61 1.78
C ASN A 64 -8.53 11.11 1.44
N ILE A 65 -8.26 10.72 0.20
CA ILE A 65 -8.26 9.34 -0.24
C ILE A 65 -6.83 8.91 -0.52
N ILE A 66 -6.43 7.77 0.03
CA ILE A 66 -5.14 7.12 -0.23
C ILE A 66 -5.38 5.86 -1.03
N HIS A 67 -4.69 5.74 -2.16
CA HIS A 67 -4.72 4.56 -3.00
C HIS A 67 -3.70 3.54 -2.49
N ILE A 68 -4.16 2.35 -2.15
CA ILE A 68 -3.35 1.24 -1.65
C ILE A 68 -3.40 0.14 -2.70
N ILE A 69 -2.26 -0.15 -3.30
CA ILE A 69 -2.13 -1.12 -4.39
C ILE A 69 -1.32 -2.31 -3.88
N VAL A 70 -1.92 -3.49 -3.90
CA VAL A 70 -1.29 -4.75 -3.47
C VAL A 70 -1.40 -5.81 -4.55
N ASN A 71 -0.61 -6.88 -4.43
CA ASN A 71 -0.60 -7.91 -5.46
C ASN A 71 -1.79 -8.86 -5.34
N GLU A 72 -2.18 -9.23 -4.11
CA GLU A 72 -3.28 -10.19 -3.88
C GLU A 72 -3.93 -9.96 -2.52
N PHE A 73 -5.09 -10.58 -2.29
CA PHE A 73 -5.79 -10.56 -1.01
C PHE A 73 -5.79 -11.92 -0.30
N ASP A 74 -5.46 -13.00 -1.01
CA ASP A 74 -5.68 -14.37 -0.56
C ASP A 74 -4.58 -14.88 0.39
N SER A 75 -3.38 -14.30 0.32
CA SER A 75 -2.28 -14.70 1.19
C SER A 75 -2.42 -14.05 2.58
N PRO A 76 -2.09 -14.78 3.67
CA PRO A 76 -2.10 -14.25 5.03
C PRO A 76 -1.24 -13.00 5.20
N PHE A 77 -0.13 -12.90 4.46
CA PHE A 77 0.75 -11.73 4.46
C PHE A 77 0.03 -10.49 3.93
N TYR A 78 -0.55 -10.57 2.73
CA TYR A 78 -1.24 -9.42 2.13
C TYR A 78 -2.52 -9.06 2.88
N SER A 79 -3.27 -10.06 3.38
CA SER A 79 -4.45 -9.80 4.21
C SER A 79 -4.09 -8.97 5.45
N LYS A 80 -2.99 -9.33 6.13
CA LYS A 80 -2.53 -8.59 7.32
C LYS A 80 -1.95 -7.22 6.99
N LEU A 81 -1.23 -7.11 5.88
CA LEU A 81 -0.71 -5.84 5.37
C LEU A 81 -1.85 -4.86 5.08
N VAL A 82 -2.85 -5.30 4.31
CA VAL A 82 -4.03 -4.48 3.96
C VAL A 82 -4.81 -4.07 5.21
N GLU A 83 -5.08 -5.01 6.13
CA GLU A 83 -5.74 -4.71 7.40
C GLU A 83 -5.03 -3.59 8.16
N SER A 84 -3.70 -3.69 8.26
CA SER A 84 -2.88 -2.70 8.97
C SER A 84 -2.90 -1.34 8.27
N LEU A 85 -2.72 -1.31 6.94
CA LEU A 85 -2.75 -0.08 6.14
C LEU A 85 -4.12 0.60 6.20
N VAL A 86 -5.21 -0.16 6.10
CA VAL A 86 -6.59 0.36 6.21
C VAL A 86 -6.84 0.94 7.60
N THR A 87 -6.44 0.24 8.65
CA THR A 87 -6.59 0.68 10.04
C THR A 87 -5.85 1.99 10.28
N GLU A 88 -4.58 2.06 9.90
CA GLU A 88 -3.75 3.24 10.10
C GLU A 88 -4.18 4.43 9.24
N THR A 89 -4.59 4.19 8.02
CA THR A 89 -5.12 5.23 7.12
C THR A 89 -6.39 5.83 7.69
N THR A 90 -7.33 4.97 8.13
CA THR A 90 -8.60 5.39 8.73
C THR A 90 -8.40 6.14 10.06
N ALA A 91 -7.48 5.68 10.90
CA ALA A 91 -7.15 6.35 12.16
C ALA A 91 -6.62 7.78 11.95
N ARG A 92 -6.04 8.07 10.79
CA ARG A 92 -5.58 9.42 10.39
C ARG A 92 -6.66 10.26 9.71
N GLY A 93 -7.89 9.78 9.64
CA GLY A 93 -9.01 10.48 8.99
C GLY A 93 -8.93 10.46 7.46
N LEU A 94 -8.15 9.54 6.89
CA LEU A 94 -8.05 9.32 5.46
C LEU A 94 -8.93 8.12 5.05
N THR A 95 -9.35 8.09 3.80
CA THR A 95 -10.16 7.00 3.24
C THR A 95 -9.26 6.10 2.41
N PRO A 96 -9.08 4.82 2.77
CA PRO A 96 -8.33 3.89 1.94
C PRO A 96 -9.16 3.44 0.73
N PHE A 97 -8.56 3.45 -0.44
CA PHE A 97 -9.04 2.79 -1.65
C PHE A 97 -8.05 1.69 -2.02
N VAL A 98 -8.48 0.43 -1.95
CA VAL A 98 -7.59 -0.73 -2.10
C VAL A 98 -7.83 -1.38 -3.45
N GLU A 99 -6.75 -1.59 -4.21
CA GLU A 99 -6.76 -2.24 -5.52
C GLU A 99 -5.77 -3.40 -5.58
N GLN A 100 -6.11 -4.45 -6.33
CA GLN A 100 -5.32 -5.66 -6.48
C GLN A 100 -4.76 -5.77 -7.90
N THR A 101 -3.47 -6.10 -8.04
CA THR A 101 -2.79 -6.22 -9.35
C THR A 101 -2.59 -7.65 -9.82
N ARG A 102 -2.66 -8.65 -8.94
CA ARG A 102 -2.38 -10.07 -9.22
C ARG A 102 -1.01 -10.28 -9.86
N TYR A 103 0.01 -9.58 -9.37
CA TYR A 103 1.38 -9.61 -9.89
C TYR A 103 1.50 -9.20 -11.37
N SER A 104 0.48 -8.52 -11.92
CA SER A 104 0.49 -8.04 -13.30
C SER A 104 1.11 -6.65 -13.39
N PRO A 105 2.24 -6.48 -14.11
CA PRO A 105 2.83 -5.16 -14.33
C PRO A 105 1.88 -4.21 -15.06
N ASP A 106 1.08 -4.72 -15.99
CA ASP A 106 0.12 -3.90 -16.73
C ASP A 106 -1.04 -3.43 -15.83
N ALA A 107 -1.52 -4.29 -14.92
CA ALA A 107 -2.51 -3.88 -13.92
C ALA A 107 -1.94 -2.81 -12.98
N ALA A 108 -0.69 -2.94 -12.54
CA ALA A 108 -0.01 -1.95 -11.72
C ALA A 108 0.16 -0.61 -12.46
N LYS A 109 0.59 -0.64 -13.72
CA LYS A 109 0.63 0.55 -14.59
C LYS A 109 -0.74 1.19 -14.72
N HIS A 110 -1.78 0.40 -14.95
CA HIS A 110 -3.14 0.89 -15.08
C HIS A 110 -3.61 1.58 -13.79
N ALA A 111 -3.38 0.96 -12.65
CA ALA A 111 -3.72 1.51 -11.34
C ALA A 111 -3.04 2.86 -11.10
N LEU A 112 -1.77 3.00 -11.45
CA LEU A 112 -0.99 4.23 -11.24
C LEU A 112 -1.25 5.32 -12.29
N ALA A 113 -1.31 4.96 -13.58
CA ALA A 113 -1.31 5.93 -14.68
C ALA A 113 -2.67 6.14 -15.33
N ASN A 114 -3.41 5.05 -15.54
CA ASN A 114 -4.57 5.03 -16.44
C ASN A 114 -5.91 4.90 -15.71
N ASN A 115 -5.91 4.77 -14.40
CA ASN A 115 -7.15 4.79 -13.65
C ASN A 115 -7.80 6.18 -13.85
N PRO A 116 -9.03 6.28 -14.39
CA PRO A 116 -9.69 7.57 -14.63
C PRO A 116 -9.83 8.42 -13.36
N PHE A 117 -9.64 7.80 -12.19
CA PHE A 117 -9.64 8.47 -10.89
C PHE A 117 -8.25 8.89 -10.43
N SER A 118 -7.16 8.33 -10.99
CA SER A 118 -5.80 8.52 -10.48
C SER A 118 -5.34 9.98 -10.52
N GLY A 119 -5.72 10.74 -11.54
CA GLY A 119 -5.25 12.12 -11.72
C GLY A 119 -5.83 13.16 -10.74
N GLN A 120 -6.97 12.88 -10.09
CA GLN A 120 -7.71 13.87 -9.29
C GLN A 120 -8.30 13.32 -7.98
N LEU A 121 -8.39 12.00 -7.83
CA LEU A 121 -9.10 11.39 -6.71
C LEU A 121 -8.18 11.05 -5.53
N PHE A 122 -6.92 10.75 -5.75
CA PHE A 122 -6.00 10.29 -4.70
C PHE A 122 -5.03 11.38 -4.27
N ASP A 123 -4.89 11.60 -2.96
CA ASP A 123 -3.91 12.51 -2.39
C ASP A 123 -2.51 11.89 -2.30
N GLY A 124 -2.42 10.56 -2.35
CA GLY A 124 -1.19 9.80 -2.34
C GLY A 124 -1.43 8.32 -2.61
N GLU A 125 -0.34 7.60 -2.83
CA GLU A 125 -0.35 6.19 -3.22
C GLU A 125 0.61 5.38 -2.36
N ILE A 126 0.22 4.16 -2.03
CA ILE A 126 1.05 3.15 -1.38
C ILE A 126 0.98 1.92 -2.27
N ILE A 127 2.12 1.43 -2.76
CA ILE A 127 2.15 0.27 -3.64
C ILE A 127 3.15 -0.77 -3.17
N HIS A 128 2.72 -2.03 -3.14
CA HIS A 128 3.63 -3.16 -2.97
C HIS A 128 4.37 -3.39 -4.29
N ALA A 129 5.67 -3.15 -4.28
CA ALA A 129 6.49 -3.03 -5.49
C ALA A 129 6.91 -4.36 -6.13
N SER A 130 6.64 -5.50 -5.47
CA SER A 130 6.95 -6.82 -6.01
C SER A 130 6.28 -7.03 -7.38
N GLY A 131 7.08 -7.27 -8.40
CA GLY A 131 6.62 -7.42 -9.78
C GLY A 131 6.58 -6.12 -10.61
N LEU A 132 6.87 -4.95 -10.02
CA LEU A 132 6.98 -3.69 -10.76
C LEU A 132 8.32 -3.51 -11.50
N ASN A 133 9.34 -4.28 -11.15
CA ASN A 133 10.72 -4.15 -11.64
C ASN A 133 10.90 -4.42 -13.16
N ALA A 134 9.85 -4.62 -13.89
CA ALA A 134 9.87 -4.84 -15.34
C ALA A 134 9.92 -3.52 -16.16
N GLY A 135 10.83 -2.60 -15.81
CA GLY A 135 11.21 -1.49 -16.68
C GLY A 135 10.20 -0.34 -16.80
N VAL A 136 9.36 -0.13 -15.78
CA VAL A 136 8.46 1.03 -15.76
C VAL A 136 9.05 2.11 -14.87
N PRO A 137 9.42 3.27 -15.42
CA PRO A 137 9.82 4.39 -14.59
C PRO A 137 8.59 4.89 -13.82
N LEU A 138 8.49 4.51 -12.54
CA LEU A 138 7.39 4.91 -11.66
C LEU A 138 7.22 6.44 -11.62
N SER A 139 8.32 7.18 -11.68
CA SER A 139 8.33 8.64 -11.76
C SER A 139 7.57 9.20 -12.98
N ALA A 140 7.51 8.44 -14.08
CA ALA A 140 6.80 8.88 -15.30
C ALA A 140 5.28 8.62 -15.20
N ILE A 141 4.85 7.69 -14.34
CA ILE A 141 3.46 7.26 -14.27
C ILE A 141 2.70 7.75 -13.03
N ASN A 142 3.38 8.10 -11.94
CA ASN A 142 2.70 8.56 -10.72
C ASN A 142 2.26 10.02 -10.76
N HIS A 143 2.56 10.74 -11.84
CA HIS A 143 2.19 12.15 -12.05
C HIS A 143 2.58 13.11 -10.91
N GLY A 144 3.70 12.83 -10.23
CA GLY A 144 4.23 13.67 -9.14
C GLY A 144 3.43 13.63 -7.84
N ARG A 145 2.55 12.66 -7.66
CA ARG A 145 1.85 12.45 -6.38
C ARG A 145 2.80 11.83 -5.33
N PRO A 146 2.54 12.07 -4.03
CA PRO A 146 3.22 11.33 -2.99
C PRO A 146 3.06 9.81 -3.19
N LEU A 147 4.17 9.09 -3.24
CA LEU A 147 4.21 7.64 -3.46
C LEU A 147 5.13 6.99 -2.44
N VAL A 148 4.65 5.95 -1.79
CA VAL A 148 5.44 5.09 -0.91
C VAL A 148 5.45 3.68 -1.50
N LEU A 149 6.64 3.10 -1.63
CA LEU A 149 6.83 1.74 -2.10
C LEU A 149 6.99 0.80 -0.90
N ILE A 150 6.36 -0.36 -0.98
CA ILE A 150 6.57 -1.44 -0.02
C ILE A 150 7.35 -2.54 -0.71
N ASP A 151 8.47 -2.94 -0.12
CA ASP A 151 9.34 -4.03 -0.57
C ASP A 151 9.89 -3.82 -2.01
N ALA A 152 10.31 -2.59 -2.29
CA ALA A 152 10.87 -2.22 -3.60
C ALA A 152 12.25 -2.83 -3.84
N CYS A 153 13.03 -3.02 -2.78
CA CYS A 153 14.36 -3.64 -2.81
C CYS A 153 15.40 -2.95 -3.72
N GLU A 154 15.17 -1.69 -4.10
CA GLU A 154 16.09 -0.91 -4.93
C GLU A 154 17.35 -0.51 -4.15
N GLU A 155 18.54 -0.61 -4.76
CA GLU A 155 19.80 -0.12 -4.17
C GLU A 155 19.79 1.41 -3.99
N THR A 156 19.16 2.12 -4.94
CA THR A 156 19.02 3.57 -4.90
C THR A 156 17.54 3.94 -5.06
N PRO A 157 16.80 4.05 -3.95
CA PRO A 157 15.37 4.33 -4.00
C PRO A 157 15.07 5.70 -4.63
N THR A 158 14.14 5.73 -5.58
CA THR A 158 13.65 6.97 -6.20
C THR A 158 12.50 7.58 -5.41
N PHE A 159 11.82 6.78 -4.61
CA PHE A 159 10.69 7.15 -3.75
C PHE A 159 10.93 6.71 -2.31
N ASP A 160 10.10 7.21 -1.40
CA ASP A 160 10.07 6.69 -0.03
C ASP A 160 9.74 5.20 -0.06
N THR A 161 10.54 4.39 0.65
CA THR A 161 10.39 2.93 0.69
C THR A 161 10.27 2.41 2.11
N VAL A 162 9.48 1.35 2.25
CA VAL A 162 9.41 0.52 3.46
C VAL A 162 9.74 -0.91 3.05
N ASN A 163 10.95 -1.35 3.38
CA ASN A 163 11.43 -2.68 3.02
C ASN A 163 11.40 -3.63 4.22
N PHE A 164 11.19 -4.91 3.95
CA PHE A 164 11.39 -5.96 4.93
C PHE A 164 12.89 -6.28 5.05
N PRO A 165 13.36 -6.77 6.21
CA PRO A 165 14.75 -7.19 6.38
C PRO A 165 15.00 -8.53 5.68
N ASN A 166 14.82 -8.56 4.35
CA ASN A 166 14.84 -9.78 3.55
C ASN A 166 16.19 -10.52 3.66
N GLU A 167 17.31 -9.84 3.48
CA GLU A 167 18.63 -10.43 3.55
C GLU A 167 19.01 -10.79 4.98
N ASP A 168 18.91 -9.84 5.90
CA ASP A 168 19.29 -10.04 7.30
C ASP A 168 18.40 -11.07 7.99
N GLY A 169 17.11 -11.05 7.70
CA GLY A 169 16.16 -12.03 8.24
C GLY A 169 16.45 -13.45 7.77
N ALA A 170 16.72 -13.64 6.48
CA ALA A 170 17.08 -14.94 5.95
C ALA A 170 18.44 -15.43 6.47
N ARG A 171 19.44 -14.54 6.58
CA ARG A 171 20.73 -14.83 7.21
C ARG A 171 20.54 -15.28 8.65
N ALA A 172 19.80 -14.56 9.45
CA ALA A 172 19.53 -14.88 10.85
C ALA A 172 18.81 -16.23 11.01
N ALA A 173 17.85 -16.54 10.14
CA ALA A 173 17.15 -17.82 10.17
C ALA A 173 18.08 -18.99 9.89
N VAL A 174 18.96 -18.89 8.90
CA VAL A 174 19.94 -19.94 8.59
C VAL A 174 20.98 -20.06 9.69
N GLN A 175 21.49 -18.95 10.22
CA GLN A 175 22.41 -18.96 11.36
C GLN A 175 21.82 -19.68 12.56
N HIS A 176 20.56 -19.41 12.89
CA HIS A 176 19.85 -20.09 13.96
C HIS A 176 19.79 -21.62 13.75
N LEU A 177 19.48 -22.07 12.53
CA LEU A 177 19.49 -23.51 12.22
C LEU A 177 20.87 -24.14 12.42
N ILE A 178 21.92 -23.43 12.01
CA ILE A 178 23.32 -23.89 12.20
C ILE A 178 23.67 -23.97 13.69
N GLU A 179 23.32 -22.96 14.47
CA GLU A 179 23.49 -22.95 15.93
C GLU A 179 22.75 -24.10 16.63
N CYS A 180 21.61 -24.51 16.08
CA CYS A 180 20.86 -25.68 16.52
C CYS A 180 21.50 -27.02 16.07
N GLY A 181 22.66 -27.01 15.40
CA GLY A 181 23.38 -28.20 14.95
C GLY A 181 22.92 -28.76 13.60
N CYS A 182 22.14 -28.00 12.82
CA CYS A 182 21.74 -28.41 11.47
C CYS A 182 22.89 -28.21 10.48
N HIS A 183 23.35 -29.29 9.85
CA HIS A 183 24.40 -29.24 8.81
C HIS A 183 23.86 -29.48 7.38
N ARG A 184 22.59 -29.86 7.25
CA ARG A 184 21.88 -30.06 5.97
C ARG A 184 20.66 -29.19 5.96
N ILE A 185 20.74 -28.05 5.28
CA ILE A 185 19.70 -27.04 5.26
C ILE A 185 19.19 -26.91 3.83
N ALA A 186 17.88 -27.12 3.65
CA ALA A 186 17.21 -26.96 2.37
C ALA A 186 16.55 -25.58 2.27
N ILE A 187 16.57 -25.01 1.06
CA ILE A 187 15.91 -23.77 0.69
C ILE A 187 14.72 -24.15 -0.21
N VAL A 188 13.51 -23.77 0.22
CA VAL A 188 12.28 -24.03 -0.51
C VAL A 188 11.77 -22.68 -1.06
N GLY A 189 11.53 -22.58 -2.35
CA GLY A 189 11.08 -21.36 -2.98
C GLY A 189 11.56 -21.25 -4.43
N ASP A 190 12.05 -20.07 -4.80
CA ASP A 190 12.65 -19.83 -6.11
C ASP A 190 13.88 -20.74 -6.29
N GLY A 191 14.24 -21.01 -7.55
CA GLY A 191 15.35 -21.88 -7.87
C GLY A 191 16.70 -21.35 -7.44
N TYR A 192 17.73 -22.18 -7.63
CA TYR A 192 19.11 -21.81 -7.37
C TYR A 192 19.57 -20.63 -8.24
N SER A 193 20.28 -19.69 -7.63
CA SER A 193 21.01 -18.63 -8.34
C SER A 193 22.44 -18.55 -7.82
N PRO A 194 23.45 -18.48 -8.71
CA PRO A 194 24.84 -18.34 -8.32
C PRO A 194 25.08 -17.06 -7.51
N ARG A 195 26.02 -17.09 -6.59
CA ARG A 195 26.38 -15.92 -5.76
C ARG A 195 26.71 -14.66 -6.56
N THR A 196 27.29 -14.83 -7.75
CA THR A 196 27.62 -13.72 -8.66
C THR A 196 26.37 -12.99 -9.16
N GLU A 197 25.27 -13.71 -9.37
CA GLU A 197 24.00 -13.12 -9.77
C GLU A 197 23.27 -12.47 -8.58
N LEU A 198 23.47 -13.02 -7.36
CA LEU A 198 22.86 -12.47 -6.15
C LEU A 198 23.49 -11.15 -5.69
N ALA A 199 24.68 -10.78 -6.20
CA ALA A 199 25.39 -9.57 -5.80
C ALA A 199 24.58 -8.28 -6.07
N HIS A 200 23.81 -8.27 -7.16
CA HIS A 200 23.05 -7.09 -7.63
C HIS A 200 21.56 -7.36 -7.73
N VAL A 201 21.05 -8.26 -6.88
CA VAL A 201 19.64 -8.61 -6.90
C VAL A 201 18.78 -7.53 -6.21
N GLU A 202 17.72 -7.11 -6.89
CA GLU A 202 16.74 -6.13 -6.42
C GLU A 202 15.35 -6.76 -6.24
N SER A 203 15.29 -8.00 -5.72
CA SER A 203 14.03 -8.68 -5.42
C SER A 203 14.06 -9.25 -4.01
N SER A 204 12.90 -9.31 -3.36
CA SER A 204 12.76 -9.85 -2.01
C SER A 204 13.26 -11.28 -1.90
N SER A 205 12.92 -12.14 -2.89
CA SER A 205 13.37 -13.54 -2.94
C SER A 205 14.88 -13.65 -3.13
N GLY A 206 15.45 -12.87 -4.04
CA GLY A 206 16.89 -12.84 -4.27
C GLY A 206 17.68 -12.33 -3.07
N LEU A 207 17.18 -11.29 -2.38
CA LEU A 207 17.79 -10.81 -1.14
C LEU A 207 17.77 -11.87 -0.03
N ARG A 208 16.65 -12.59 0.13
CA ARG A 208 16.57 -13.73 1.08
C ARG A 208 17.56 -14.82 0.71
N LEU A 209 17.68 -15.14 -0.57
CA LEU A 209 18.63 -16.13 -1.06
C LEU A 209 20.08 -15.68 -0.83
N ARG A 210 20.39 -14.39 -1.04
CA ARG A 210 21.70 -13.78 -0.73
C ARG A 210 22.05 -13.93 0.75
N GLY A 211 21.11 -13.62 1.64
CA GLY A 211 21.30 -13.77 3.08
C GLY A 211 21.50 -15.22 3.52
N ALA A 212 20.65 -16.13 3.04
CA ALA A 212 20.72 -17.56 3.33
C ALA A 212 22.04 -18.18 2.85
N SER A 213 22.41 -17.94 1.58
CA SER A 213 23.65 -18.44 1.00
C SER A 213 24.90 -17.88 1.71
N GLY A 214 24.85 -16.61 2.14
CA GLY A 214 25.91 -16.02 2.92
C GLY A 214 26.13 -16.74 4.25
N ALA A 215 25.07 -17.00 5.00
CA ALA A 215 25.16 -17.72 6.28
C ALA A 215 25.69 -19.16 6.13
N LEU A 216 25.26 -19.88 5.08
CA LEU A 216 25.78 -21.23 4.79
C LEU A 216 27.30 -21.21 4.55
N LEU A 217 27.75 -20.32 3.66
CA LEU A 217 29.17 -20.23 3.30
C LEU A 217 30.07 -19.76 4.46
N ASP A 218 29.60 -18.81 5.26
CA ASP A 218 30.30 -18.33 6.46
C ASP A 218 30.52 -19.46 7.47
N ALA A 219 29.62 -20.45 7.49
CA ALA A 219 29.72 -21.65 8.33
C ALA A 219 30.45 -22.81 7.67
N GLY A 220 30.99 -22.63 6.47
CA GLY A 220 31.66 -23.70 5.71
C GLY A 220 30.70 -24.79 5.20
N LEU A 221 29.40 -24.50 5.10
CA LEU A 221 28.42 -25.42 4.58
C LEU A 221 28.24 -25.23 3.06
N PRO A 222 27.82 -26.27 2.32
CA PRO A 222 27.62 -26.16 0.88
C PRO A 222 26.44 -25.20 0.55
N TYR A 223 26.62 -24.49 -0.57
CA TYR A 223 25.57 -23.75 -1.24
C TYR A 223 25.59 -24.14 -2.71
N ASP A 224 24.80 -25.12 -3.07
CA ASP A 224 24.67 -25.64 -4.44
C ASP A 224 23.25 -26.13 -4.72
N GLU A 225 22.90 -26.25 -6.01
CA GLU A 225 21.56 -26.60 -6.47
C GLU A 225 21.12 -27.97 -5.97
N SER A 226 22.04 -28.95 -5.95
CA SER A 226 21.72 -30.35 -5.64
C SER A 226 21.50 -30.60 -4.15
N THR A 227 22.15 -29.82 -3.31
CA THR A 227 22.18 -30.00 -1.86
C THR A 227 21.11 -29.18 -1.15
N ASN A 228 20.86 -27.97 -1.62
CA ASN A 228 20.09 -26.96 -0.87
C ASN A 228 18.73 -26.64 -1.46
N PHE A 229 18.45 -26.99 -2.74
CA PHE A 229 17.23 -26.51 -3.40
C PHE A 229 16.17 -27.56 -3.62
N ILE A 230 14.95 -27.19 -3.24
CA ILE A 230 13.72 -27.94 -3.57
C ILE A 230 12.85 -26.96 -4.35
N GLY A 231 12.86 -27.06 -5.68
CA GLY A 231 12.05 -26.22 -6.57
C GLY A 231 10.59 -26.59 -6.54
N TYR A 232 9.70 -25.64 -6.78
CA TYR A 232 8.25 -25.87 -6.89
C TYR A 232 7.84 -26.82 -8.03
N GLY A 233 8.75 -27.18 -8.93
CA GLY A 233 8.50 -28.09 -10.06
C GLY A 233 8.89 -29.55 -9.86
N SER A 234 9.47 -29.92 -8.71
CA SER A 234 10.02 -31.27 -8.48
C SER A 234 9.14 -32.16 -7.58
N VAL A 235 7.93 -31.72 -7.24
CA VAL A 235 6.94 -32.58 -6.54
C VAL A 235 5.92 -33.06 -7.55
N SER A 236 6.29 -34.10 -8.30
CA SER A 236 5.37 -34.93 -9.09
C SER A 236 4.95 -36.16 -8.30
#